data_9b7a25fc7c7667ceadb65908b3970f8c
#
_entry.id   9b7a25fc7c7667ceadb65908b3970f8c
#
_cell.length_a   1.000
_cell.length_b   1.000
_cell.length_c   1.000
_cell.angle_alpha   90.00
_cell.angle_beta   90.00
_cell.angle_gamma   90.00
#
_symmetry.space_group_name_H-M   'P 1'
#
loop_
_entity.id
_entity.type
_entity.pdbx_description
1 polymer ?
#
loop_
_entity_poly.entity_id
_entity_poly.type
_entity_poly.pdbx_seq_one_letter_code
_entity_poly.pdbx_strand_id
1 'polypeptide(L)'
;MAKVNFAYIVSQTLTELKNSELIRQRTNMAWHKGEWLPLYCSQWYSPGVSQHPFDPYSFTHVLHGVVLFYLWHWLGLSHLGGFLAMFSVELTWELAENSERVIERYRQTSGTSEDYEGDSYQNILGDLAACQSGYILSLIFNAIGMAKLSFIWYVVTEIVLIFYMRDCLTLTMVTLFFPNKKVSKWQQEGVKIAREKEQNSNKKE
;
A
#
# COMPACT_ATOMS: atom_id res chain seq x y z
N MET A 1 21.62 5.42 -27.58
CA MET A 1 20.74 5.25 -26.37
C MET A 1 19.34 5.65 -26.77
N ALA A 2 18.41 4.72 -26.81
CA ALA A 2 17.01 5.01 -27.11
C ALA A 2 16.44 5.86 -25.96
N LYS A 3 15.89 7.03 -26.28
CA LYS A 3 15.16 7.84 -25.31
C LYS A 3 13.90 7.07 -24.93
N VAL A 4 13.88 6.51 -23.73
CA VAL A 4 12.69 5.87 -23.18
C VAL A 4 11.63 6.96 -23.03
N ASN A 5 10.55 6.86 -23.81
CA ASN A 5 9.45 7.82 -23.72
C ASN A 5 8.58 7.45 -22.52
N PHE A 6 8.85 8.12 -21.40
CA PHE A 6 8.15 7.91 -20.14
C PHE A 6 6.62 8.03 -20.27
N ALA A 7 6.14 9.03 -21.04
CA ALA A 7 4.71 9.19 -21.28
C ALA A 7 4.10 7.97 -22.01
N TYR A 8 4.85 7.34 -22.90
CA TYR A 8 4.41 6.12 -23.58
C TYR A 8 4.32 4.95 -22.63
N ILE A 9 5.31 4.75 -21.74
CA ILE A 9 5.27 3.69 -20.73
C ILE A 9 4.06 3.89 -19.80
N VAL A 10 3.86 5.10 -19.27
CA VAL A 10 2.72 5.42 -18.41
C VAL A 10 1.38 5.16 -19.13
N SER A 11 1.26 5.59 -20.40
CA SER A 11 0.02 5.36 -21.16
C SER A 11 -0.25 3.89 -21.46
N GLN A 12 0.76 3.12 -21.81
CA GLN A 12 0.67 1.67 -22.02
C GLN A 12 0.25 0.97 -20.72
N THR A 13 0.88 1.32 -19.62
CA THR A 13 0.65 0.75 -18.31
C THR A 13 -0.75 1.07 -17.79
N LEU A 14 -1.23 2.31 -17.94
CA LEU A 14 -2.61 2.68 -17.62
C LEU A 14 -3.63 1.94 -18.51
N THR A 15 -3.26 1.66 -19.77
CA THR A 15 -4.11 0.91 -20.69
C THR A 15 -4.17 -0.59 -20.29
N GLU A 16 -3.05 -1.16 -19.88
CA GLU A 16 -2.98 -2.53 -19.38
C GLU A 16 -3.74 -2.70 -18.07
N LEU A 17 -3.59 -1.75 -17.13
CA LEU A 17 -4.40 -1.69 -15.91
C LEU A 17 -5.91 -1.64 -16.22
N LYS A 18 -6.32 -0.72 -17.10
CA LYS A 18 -7.71 -0.56 -17.49
C LYS A 18 -8.30 -1.79 -18.20
N ASN A 19 -7.46 -2.55 -18.92
CA ASN A 19 -7.83 -3.75 -19.65
C ASN A 19 -7.64 -5.04 -18.83
N SER A 20 -7.02 -4.97 -17.66
CA SER A 20 -6.90 -6.13 -16.78
C SER A 20 -8.29 -6.61 -16.36
N GLU A 21 -8.61 -7.82 -16.72
CA GLU A 21 -9.91 -8.45 -16.37
C GLU A 21 -10.11 -8.48 -14.86
N LEU A 22 -9.03 -8.69 -14.12
CA LEU A 22 -9.01 -8.75 -12.67
C LEU A 22 -9.37 -7.40 -12.05
N ILE A 23 -8.75 -6.29 -12.52
CA ILE A 23 -9.06 -4.93 -12.06
C ILE A 23 -10.47 -4.53 -12.49
N ARG A 24 -10.89 -4.91 -13.68
CA ARG A 24 -12.24 -4.64 -14.19
C ARG A 24 -13.33 -5.37 -13.38
N GLN A 25 -13.09 -6.60 -12.96
CA GLN A 25 -14.02 -7.35 -12.11
C GLN A 25 -14.11 -6.72 -10.72
N ARG A 26 -13.01 -6.25 -10.14
CA ARG A 26 -12.97 -5.59 -8.83
C ARG A 26 -13.63 -4.21 -8.85
N THR A 27 -13.35 -3.38 -9.85
CA THR A 27 -14.04 -2.10 -10.04
C THR A 27 -15.53 -2.30 -10.27
N ASN A 28 -15.94 -3.32 -11.01
CA ASN A 28 -17.34 -3.66 -11.17
C ASN A 28 -17.98 -4.12 -9.86
N MET A 29 -17.29 -4.84 -8.99
CA MET A 29 -17.81 -5.21 -7.67
C MET A 29 -17.99 -3.99 -6.75
N ALA A 30 -17.10 -3.01 -6.79
CA ALA A 30 -17.19 -1.78 -6.01
C ALA A 30 -18.29 -0.81 -6.53
N TRP A 31 -18.50 -0.73 -7.84
CA TRP A 31 -19.48 0.17 -8.47
C TRP A 31 -20.87 -0.47 -8.69
N HIS A 32 -20.95 -1.81 -8.75
CA HIS A 32 -22.19 -2.51 -9.16
C HIS A 32 -23.31 -2.46 -8.13
N LYS A 33 -23.02 -2.13 -6.87
CA LYS A 33 -24.07 -2.08 -5.84
C LYS A 33 -24.70 -0.70 -5.68
N GLY A 34 -24.23 0.33 -6.41
CA GLY A 34 -24.75 1.69 -6.28
C GLY A 34 -24.54 2.31 -4.89
N GLU A 35 -23.81 1.64 -4.02
CA GLU A 35 -23.48 2.10 -2.69
C GLU A 35 -22.14 2.83 -2.71
N TRP A 36 -22.11 3.99 -2.07
CA TRP A 36 -20.86 4.68 -1.79
C TRP A 36 -20.06 3.84 -0.83
N LEU A 37 -18.94 3.29 -1.28
CA LEU A 37 -18.02 2.61 -0.37
C LEU A 37 -17.51 3.62 0.66
N PRO A 38 -17.46 3.25 1.95
CA PRO A 38 -16.77 4.03 2.95
C PRO A 38 -15.35 4.37 2.48
N LEU A 39 -14.90 5.59 2.74
CA LEU A 39 -13.55 6.03 2.35
C LEU A 39 -12.45 5.17 3.01
N TYR A 40 -12.75 4.54 4.14
CA TYR A 40 -11.79 3.80 4.95
C TYR A 40 -12.35 2.48 5.43
N CYS A 41 -11.60 1.40 5.21
CA CYS A 41 -11.82 0.09 5.80
C CYS A 41 -10.90 -0.11 7.00
N SER A 42 -11.45 -0.17 8.23
CA SER A 42 -10.64 -0.36 9.43
C SER A 42 -10.25 -1.82 9.71
N GLN A 43 -10.94 -2.77 9.08
CA GLN A 43 -10.77 -4.20 9.35
C GLN A 43 -9.65 -4.79 8.47
N TRP A 44 -8.40 -4.65 8.91
CA TRP A 44 -7.21 -5.08 8.18
C TRP A 44 -7.18 -6.59 7.81
N TYR A 45 -8.03 -7.40 8.41
CA TYR A 45 -8.18 -8.85 8.21
C TYR A 45 -9.39 -9.22 7.33
N SER A 46 -10.15 -8.26 6.86
CA SER A 46 -11.38 -8.48 6.09
C SER A 46 -11.11 -8.51 4.58
N PRO A 47 -12.01 -9.11 3.79
CA PRO A 47 -11.96 -9.00 2.32
C PRO A 47 -12.14 -7.56 1.79
N GLY A 48 -12.56 -6.62 2.65
CA GLY A 48 -12.71 -5.19 2.30
C GLY A 48 -11.38 -4.45 2.26
N VAL A 49 -10.32 -4.98 2.87
CA VAL A 49 -8.94 -4.48 2.69
C VAL A 49 -8.61 -4.55 1.21
N SER A 50 -7.90 -3.54 0.72
CA SER A 50 -7.55 -3.43 -0.70
C SER A 50 -8.72 -3.20 -1.66
N GLN A 51 -9.96 -3.01 -1.14
CA GLN A 51 -11.13 -2.67 -1.95
C GLN A 51 -11.57 -1.21 -1.76
N HIS A 52 -11.40 -0.67 -0.56
CA HIS A 52 -11.72 0.72 -0.23
C HIS A 52 -10.59 1.66 -0.63
N PRO A 53 -10.87 2.98 -0.86
CA PRO A 53 -9.83 3.96 -1.18
C PRO A 53 -8.68 3.98 -0.16
N PHE A 54 -9.00 3.81 1.12
CA PHE A 54 -8.01 3.74 2.19
C PHE A 54 -8.29 2.57 3.12
N ASP A 55 -7.21 2.01 3.65
CA ASP A 55 -7.21 0.98 4.66
C ASP A 55 -5.94 1.08 5.55
N PRO A 56 -5.69 0.17 6.50
CA PRO A 56 -4.50 0.23 7.33
C PRO A 56 -3.17 0.13 6.55
N TYR A 57 -3.15 -0.51 5.37
CA TYR A 57 -1.96 -0.58 4.53
C TYR A 57 -1.67 0.75 3.83
N SER A 58 -2.64 1.63 3.64
CA SER A 58 -2.41 2.98 3.11
C SER A 58 -1.39 3.78 3.95
N PHE A 59 -1.25 3.47 5.25
CA PHE A 59 -0.18 4.05 6.07
C PHE A 59 1.21 3.60 5.63
N THR A 60 1.37 2.40 5.08
CA THR A 60 2.66 1.96 4.53
C THR A 60 3.02 2.77 3.28
N HIS A 61 2.04 3.15 2.45
CA HIS A 61 2.24 4.03 1.30
C HIS A 61 2.58 5.47 1.74
N VAL A 62 2.03 5.97 2.86
CA VAL A 62 2.53 7.23 3.46
C VAL A 62 4.01 7.11 3.79
N LEU A 63 4.46 5.97 4.35
CA LEU A 63 5.87 5.74 4.65
C LEU A 63 6.74 5.61 3.40
N HIS A 64 6.23 5.06 2.29
CA HIS A 64 6.91 5.11 0.99
C HIS A 64 7.23 6.56 0.60
N GLY A 65 6.24 7.45 0.69
CA GLY A 65 6.42 8.87 0.41
C GLY A 65 7.49 9.54 1.28
N VAL A 66 7.52 9.20 2.57
CA VAL A 66 8.55 9.68 3.50
C VAL A 66 9.95 9.21 3.08
N VAL A 67 10.12 7.93 2.82
CA VAL A 67 11.41 7.34 2.41
C VAL A 67 11.88 7.93 1.09
N LEU A 68 11.00 8.01 0.09
CA LEU A 68 11.32 8.51 -1.23
C LEU A 68 11.64 10.01 -1.22
N PHE A 69 11.00 10.82 -0.35
CA PHE A 69 11.39 12.22 -0.17
C PHE A 69 12.87 12.33 0.23
N TYR A 70 13.30 11.62 1.27
CA TYR A 70 14.68 11.70 1.74
C TYR A 70 15.68 11.10 0.77
N LEU A 71 15.32 10.03 0.07
CA LEU A 71 16.14 9.43 -0.98
C LEU A 71 16.42 10.43 -2.11
N TRP A 72 15.37 11.06 -2.63
CA TRP A 72 15.52 12.02 -3.74
C TRP A 72 16.20 13.32 -3.31
N HIS A 73 15.94 13.77 -2.08
CA HIS A 73 16.62 14.91 -1.49
C HIS A 73 18.12 14.65 -1.32
N TRP A 74 18.48 13.46 -0.84
CA TRP A 74 19.88 13.04 -0.73
C TRP A 74 20.58 12.93 -2.10
N LEU A 75 19.87 12.47 -3.13
CA LEU A 75 20.39 12.42 -4.51
C LEU A 75 20.43 13.77 -5.21
N GLY A 76 20.03 14.86 -4.54
CA GLY A 76 20.11 16.22 -5.04
C GLY A 76 19.03 16.58 -6.08
N LEU A 77 17.92 15.84 -6.15
CA LEU A 77 16.80 16.22 -7.01
C LEU A 77 16.11 17.47 -6.47
N SER A 78 15.61 18.30 -7.39
CA SER A 78 14.70 19.39 -7.00
C SER A 78 13.42 18.82 -6.38
N HIS A 79 12.70 19.58 -5.56
CA HIS A 79 11.46 19.11 -4.92
C HIS A 79 10.42 18.64 -5.94
N LEU A 80 10.26 19.34 -7.05
CA LEU A 80 9.38 18.92 -8.14
C LEU A 80 9.90 17.66 -8.83
N GLY A 81 11.19 17.59 -9.13
CA GLY A 81 11.81 16.40 -9.73
C GLY A 81 11.69 15.16 -8.84
N GLY A 82 11.93 15.32 -7.55
CA GLY A 82 11.75 14.25 -6.56
C GLY A 82 10.29 13.82 -6.41
N PHE A 83 9.33 14.76 -6.42
CA PHE A 83 7.90 14.45 -6.39
C PHE A 83 7.47 13.63 -7.62
N LEU A 84 7.88 14.03 -8.81
CA LEU A 84 7.57 13.28 -10.04
C LEU A 84 8.25 11.90 -10.06
N ALA A 85 9.49 11.81 -9.57
CA ALA A 85 10.19 10.53 -9.44
C ALA A 85 9.51 9.61 -8.42
N MET A 86 9.09 10.13 -7.25
CA MET A 86 8.32 9.40 -6.26
C MET A 86 7.01 8.87 -6.85
N PHE A 87 6.23 9.72 -7.51
CA PHE A 87 4.98 9.32 -8.14
C PHE A 87 5.19 8.19 -9.16
N SER A 88 6.28 8.26 -9.93
CA SER A 88 6.61 7.23 -10.92
C SER A 88 6.99 5.90 -10.27
N VAL A 89 7.75 5.95 -9.16
CA VAL A 89 8.14 4.75 -8.41
C VAL A 89 6.91 4.11 -7.79
N GLU A 90 6.05 4.90 -7.14
CA GLU A 90 4.85 4.39 -6.51
C GLU A 90 3.87 3.80 -7.52
N LEU A 91 3.64 4.48 -8.64
CA LEU A 91 2.82 3.92 -9.71
C LEU A 91 3.38 2.60 -10.25
N THR A 92 4.70 2.49 -10.37
CA THR A 92 5.35 1.24 -10.79
C THR A 92 5.20 0.16 -9.73
N TRP A 93 5.25 0.54 -8.46
CA TRP A 93 5.01 -0.36 -7.33
C TRP A 93 3.60 -0.92 -7.36
N GLU A 94 2.57 -0.06 -7.47
CA GLU A 94 1.17 -0.46 -7.57
C GLU A 94 0.93 -1.47 -8.71
N LEU A 95 1.58 -1.24 -9.85
CA LEU A 95 1.50 -2.16 -10.98
C LEU A 95 2.15 -3.51 -10.70
N ALA A 96 3.33 -3.48 -10.05
CA ALA A 96 4.05 -4.70 -9.68
C ALA A 96 3.29 -5.49 -8.62
N GLU A 97 2.78 -4.81 -7.61
CA GLU A 97 2.03 -5.38 -6.49
C GLU A 97 0.76 -6.10 -6.96
N ASN A 98 0.08 -5.52 -7.93
CA ASN A 98 -1.12 -6.09 -8.53
C ASN A 98 -0.85 -7.14 -9.61
N SER A 99 0.42 -7.53 -9.82
CA SER A 99 0.76 -8.67 -10.68
C SER A 99 0.43 -9.99 -9.98
N GLU A 100 0.01 -10.99 -10.77
CA GLU A 100 -0.32 -12.33 -10.26
C GLU A 100 0.81 -12.94 -9.41
N ARG A 101 2.07 -12.69 -9.80
CA ARG A 101 3.25 -13.18 -9.09
C ARG A 101 3.41 -12.58 -7.69
N VAL A 102 3.14 -11.28 -7.52
CA VAL A 102 3.27 -10.61 -6.23
C VAL A 102 2.06 -10.93 -5.36
N ILE A 103 0.85 -10.97 -5.92
CA ILE A 103 -0.37 -11.40 -5.22
C ILE A 103 -0.16 -12.80 -4.62
N GLU A 104 0.30 -13.76 -5.42
CA GLU A 104 0.57 -15.10 -4.93
C GLU A 104 1.67 -15.12 -3.85
N ARG A 105 2.65 -14.24 -4.01
CA ARG A 105 3.70 -14.08 -2.99
C ARG A 105 3.14 -13.56 -1.67
N TYR A 106 2.25 -12.58 -1.69
CA TYR A 106 1.61 -12.05 -0.49
C TYR A 106 0.74 -13.10 0.21
N ARG A 107 -0.03 -13.89 -0.52
CA ARG A 107 -0.79 -15.01 0.05
C ARG A 107 0.09 -15.98 0.84
N GLN A 108 1.35 -16.16 0.41
CA GLN A 108 2.31 -17.06 1.05
C GLN A 108 3.11 -16.45 2.18
N THR A 109 3.36 -15.13 2.16
CA THR A 109 4.42 -14.51 2.99
C THR A 109 3.94 -13.40 3.91
N SER A 110 2.80 -12.78 3.65
CA SER A 110 2.31 -11.66 4.44
C SER A 110 1.13 -12.05 5.34
N GLY A 111 0.69 -11.10 6.17
CA GLY A 111 -0.54 -11.22 6.95
C GLY A 111 -1.81 -11.07 6.12
N THR A 112 -1.72 -10.84 4.82
CA THR A 112 -2.87 -10.84 3.92
C THR A 112 -3.57 -12.19 3.92
N SER A 113 -4.87 -12.18 3.70
CA SER A 113 -5.63 -13.44 3.68
C SER A 113 -5.28 -14.28 2.46
N GLU A 114 -5.51 -15.59 2.57
CA GLU A 114 -5.40 -16.51 1.44
C GLU A 114 -6.33 -16.10 0.27
N ASP A 115 -7.38 -15.31 0.59
CA ASP A 115 -8.35 -14.78 -0.37
C ASP A 115 -7.93 -13.44 -1.01
N TYR A 116 -6.71 -12.96 -0.77
CA TYR A 116 -6.25 -11.70 -1.36
C TYR A 116 -6.13 -11.84 -2.88
N GLU A 117 -6.84 -10.98 -3.59
CA GLU A 117 -6.87 -10.98 -5.05
C GLU A 117 -6.19 -9.74 -5.68
N GLY A 118 -5.52 -8.93 -4.85
CA GLY A 118 -4.92 -7.62 -5.19
C GLY A 118 -5.89 -6.47 -4.96
N ASP A 119 -5.49 -5.26 -5.33
CA ASP A 119 -6.16 -4.03 -4.99
C ASP A 119 -7.22 -3.63 -6.00
N SER A 120 -8.26 -2.96 -5.53
CA SER A 120 -9.20 -2.29 -6.41
C SER A 120 -8.57 -1.05 -7.04
N TYR A 121 -9.14 -0.57 -8.16
CA TYR A 121 -8.70 0.68 -8.76
C TYR A 121 -8.82 1.88 -7.80
N GLN A 122 -9.82 1.88 -6.90
CA GLN A 122 -10.00 2.92 -5.90
C GLN A 122 -8.92 2.87 -4.81
N ASN A 123 -8.52 1.67 -4.42
CA ASN A 123 -7.44 1.48 -3.45
C ASN A 123 -6.09 1.94 -4.04
N ILE A 124 -5.76 1.54 -5.26
CA ILE A 124 -4.56 2.02 -5.98
C ILE A 124 -4.50 3.56 -6.00
N LEU A 125 -5.62 4.23 -6.30
CA LEU A 125 -5.68 5.70 -6.28
C LEU A 125 -5.50 6.26 -4.86
N GLY A 126 -6.05 5.59 -3.86
CA GLY A 126 -5.89 5.94 -2.45
C GLY A 126 -4.44 5.82 -2.00
N ASP A 127 -3.77 4.75 -2.38
CA ASP A 127 -2.39 4.47 -1.99
C ASP A 127 -1.39 5.40 -2.72
N LEU A 128 -1.65 5.72 -3.98
CA LEU A 128 -0.95 6.81 -4.67
C LEU A 128 -1.12 8.15 -3.93
N ALA A 129 -2.34 8.48 -3.47
CA ALA A 129 -2.59 9.71 -2.71
C ALA A 129 -1.92 9.67 -1.32
N ALA A 130 -1.92 8.51 -0.66
CA ALA A 130 -1.25 8.29 0.62
C ALA A 130 0.27 8.51 0.48
N CYS A 131 0.90 7.94 -0.53
CA CYS A 131 2.32 8.14 -0.81
C CYS A 131 2.64 9.62 -1.08
N GLN A 132 1.85 10.31 -1.89
CA GLN A 132 2.02 11.75 -2.11
C GLN A 132 1.91 12.56 -0.82
N SER A 133 0.98 12.19 0.07
CA SER A 133 0.82 12.86 1.37
C SER A 133 2.06 12.73 2.25
N GLY A 134 2.68 11.55 2.29
CA GLY A 134 3.93 11.29 3.01
C GLY A 134 5.10 12.11 2.48
N TYR A 135 5.21 12.23 1.16
CA TYR A 135 6.21 13.08 0.52
C TYR A 135 6.02 14.56 0.89
N ILE A 136 4.79 15.07 0.78
CA ILE A 136 4.46 16.47 1.11
C ILE A 136 4.70 16.75 2.59
N LEU A 137 4.30 15.84 3.48
CA LEU A 137 4.55 15.95 4.92
C LEU A 137 6.05 16.08 5.22
N SER A 138 6.88 15.25 4.59
CA SER A 138 8.33 15.29 4.74
C SER A 138 8.94 16.57 4.17
N LEU A 139 8.43 17.06 3.05
CA LEU A 139 8.82 18.36 2.47
C LEU A 139 8.53 19.50 3.44
N ILE A 140 7.35 19.52 4.05
CA ILE A 140 6.96 20.54 5.05
C ILE A 140 7.89 20.48 6.27
N PHE A 141 8.09 19.29 6.86
CA PHE A 141 8.96 19.15 8.02
C PHE A 141 10.42 19.55 7.72
N ASN A 142 10.90 19.22 6.52
CA ASN A 142 12.23 19.65 6.10
C ASN A 142 12.31 21.18 5.93
N ALA A 143 11.31 21.80 5.31
CA ALA A 143 11.25 23.24 5.07
C ALA A 143 11.23 24.07 6.37
N ILE A 144 10.59 23.58 7.43
CA ILE A 144 10.54 24.25 8.74
C ILE A 144 11.69 23.83 9.68
N GLY A 145 12.69 23.11 9.18
CA GLY A 145 13.85 22.67 9.96
C GLY A 145 13.59 21.54 10.96
N MET A 146 12.46 20.84 10.83
CA MET A 146 12.02 19.76 11.73
C MET A 146 12.10 18.38 11.07
N ALA A 147 13.07 18.13 10.21
CA ALA A 147 13.24 16.87 9.45
C ALA A 147 13.21 15.60 10.34
N LYS A 148 13.68 15.70 11.59
CA LYS A 148 13.63 14.59 12.56
C LYS A 148 12.20 14.09 12.84
N LEU A 149 11.18 14.94 12.69
CA LEU A 149 9.79 14.54 12.89
C LEU A 149 9.34 13.49 11.85
N SER A 150 9.82 13.56 10.61
CA SER A 150 9.52 12.53 9.62
C SER A 150 10.06 11.17 10.05
N PHE A 151 11.27 11.12 10.61
CA PHE A 151 11.85 9.88 11.12
C PHE A 151 11.08 9.35 12.34
N ILE A 152 10.70 10.24 13.26
CA ILE A 152 9.87 9.85 14.41
C ILE A 152 8.53 9.32 13.93
N TRP A 153 7.89 10.00 12.99
CA TRP A 153 6.64 9.55 12.37
C TRP A 153 6.80 8.16 11.75
N TYR A 154 7.85 7.94 10.95
CA TYR A 154 8.14 6.64 10.37
C TYR A 154 8.20 5.54 11.44
N VAL A 155 9.05 5.70 12.45
CA VAL A 155 9.25 4.70 13.50
C VAL A 155 7.97 4.44 14.30
N VAL A 156 7.24 5.49 14.67
CA VAL A 156 5.97 5.35 15.41
C VAL A 156 4.94 4.61 14.56
N THR A 157 4.80 4.94 13.29
CA THR A 157 3.85 4.26 12.39
C THR A 157 4.21 2.79 12.24
N GLU A 158 5.48 2.44 11.99
CA GLU A 158 5.93 1.05 11.93
C GLU A 158 5.57 0.27 13.19
N ILE A 159 5.85 0.84 14.37
CA ILE A 159 5.53 0.22 15.66
C ILE A 159 4.01 0.02 15.82
N VAL A 160 3.22 1.06 15.53
CA VAL A 160 1.75 0.98 15.64
C VAL A 160 1.20 -0.11 14.73
N LEU A 161 1.63 -0.16 13.48
CA LEU A 161 1.16 -1.16 12.51
C LEU A 161 1.55 -2.59 12.92
N ILE A 162 2.77 -2.82 13.42
CA ILE A 162 3.18 -4.13 13.94
C ILE A 162 2.26 -4.59 15.08
N PHE A 163 1.93 -3.72 16.02
CA PHE A 163 1.04 -4.08 17.14
C PHE A 163 -0.42 -4.22 16.70
N TYR A 164 -0.86 -3.44 15.72
CA TYR A 164 -2.23 -3.44 15.24
C TYR A 164 -2.54 -4.63 14.31
N MET A 165 -1.69 -4.88 13.31
CA MET A 165 -1.98 -5.88 12.28
C MET A 165 -0.87 -6.92 12.07
N ARG A 166 0.17 -6.92 12.91
CA ARG A 166 1.36 -7.79 12.79
C ARG A 166 2.09 -7.64 11.46
N ASP A 167 1.96 -6.47 10.86
CA ASP A 167 2.61 -6.13 9.60
C ASP A 167 2.99 -4.64 9.60
N CYS A 168 3.95 -4.25 8.76
CA CYS A 168 4.38 -2.87 8.54
C CYS A 168 5.20 -2.80 7.25
N LEU A 169 5.52 -1.61 6.77
CA LEU A 169 6.27 -1.43 5.52
C LEU A 169 7.58 -2.22 5.51
N THR A 170 8.41 -2.05 6.54
CA THR A 170 9.71 -2.73 6.62
C THR A 170 9.54 -4.25 6.62
N LEU A 171 8.59 -4.78 7.38
CA LEU A 171 8.36 -6.21 7.47
C LEU A 171 7.85 -6.80 6.15
N THR A 172 6.89 -6.14 5.51
CA THR A 172 6.37 -6.51 4.19
C THR A 172 7.50 -6.55 3.15
N MET A 173 8.32 -5.49 3.07
CA MET A 173 9.45 -5.46 2.14
C MET A 173 10.44 -6.59 2.42
N VAL A 174 10.80 -6.82 3.67
CA VAL A 174 11.74 -7.89 4.04
C VAL A 174 11.16 -9.27 3.68
N THR A 175 9.92 -9.56 4.01
CA THR A 175 9.32 -10.88 3.74
C THR A 175 9.02 -11.12 2.27
N LEU A 176 8.76 -10.07 1.50
CA LEU A 176 8.56 -10.16 0.06
C LEU A 176 9.83 -10.67 -0.64
N PHE A 177 11.00 -10.11 -0.28
CA PHE A 177 12.29 -10.50 -0.88
C PHE A 177 12.95 -11.69 -0.19
N PHE A 178 12.82 -11.78 1.13
CA PHE A 178 13.46 -12.79 1.98
C PHE A 178 12.40 -13.51 2.84
N PRO A 179 11.64 -14.44 2.26
CA PRO A 179 10.52 -15.09 2.95
C PRO A 179 10.99 -15.85 4.19
N ASN A 180 10.28 -15.65 5.29
CA ASN A 180 10.53 -16.33 6.54
C ASN A 180 9.25 -17.01 7.05
N LYS A 181 9.23 -18.33 7.01
CA LYS A 181 8.06 -19.13 7.42
C LYS A 181 7.58 -18.86 8.85
N LYS A 182 8.48 -18.50 9.78
CA LYS A 182 8.08 -18.18 11.16
C LYS A 182 7.32 -16.84 11.22
N VAL A 183 7.81 -15.85 10.47
CA VAL A 183 7.15 -14.53 10.38
C VAL A 183 5.80 -14.66 9.70
N SER A 184 5.74 -15.31 8.54
CA SER A 184 4.48 -15.54 7.83
C SER A 184 3.44 -16.25 8.70
N LYS A 185 3.86 -17.30 9.41
CA LYS A 185 2.97 -18.01 10.35
C LYS A 185 2.45 -17.10 11.46
N TRP A 186 3.31 -16.27 12.05
CA TRP A 186 2.93 -15.33 13.10
C TRP A 186 1.93 -14.26 12.58
N GLN A 187 2.11 -13.77 11.35
CA GLN A 187 1.20 -12.83 10.70
C GLN A 187 -0.17 -13.49 10.42
N GLN A 188 -0.17 -14.68 9.81
CA GLN A 188 -1.40 -15.44 9.52
C GLN A 188 -2.18 -15.83 10.77
N GLU A 189 -1.50 -16.19 11.86
CA GLU A 189 -2.14 -16.41 13.17
C GLU A 189 -2.84 -15.13 13.67
N GLY A 190 -2.29 -13.94 13.38
CA GLY A 190 -2.91 -12.66 13.68
C GLY A 190 -4.24 -12.47 12.98
N VAL A 191 -4.30 -12.72 11.68
CA VAL A 191 -5.53 -12.67 10.87
C VAL A 191 -6.58 -13.62 11.43
N LYS A 192 -6.18 -14.86 11.71
CA LYS A 192 -7.10 -15.87 12.26
C LYS A 192 -7.71 -15.44 13.59
N ILE A 193 -6.88 -14.96 14.52
CA ILE A 193 -7.35 -14.48 15.83
C ILE A 193 -8.31 -13.28 15.67
N ALA A 194 -8.03 -12.36 14.76
CA ALA A 194 -8.86 -11.19 14.53
C ALA A 194 -10.25 -11.60 13.98
N ARG A 195 -10.29 -12.49 13.00
CA ARG A 195 -11.54 -13.05 12.43
C ARG A 195 -12.37 -13.82 13.47
N GLU A 196 -11.73 -14.64 14.29
CA GLU A 196 -12.41 -15.38 15.37
C GLU A 196 -13.04 -14.43 16.41
N LYS A 197 -12.34 -13.35 16.77
CA LYS A 197 -12.88 -12.35 17.70
C LYS A 197 -14.11 -11.64 17.13
N GLU A 198 -14.10 -11.26 15.87
CA GLU A 198 -15.23 -10.64 15.20
C GLU A 198 -16.45 -11.58 15.14
N GLN A 199 -16.25 -12.83 14.74
CA GLN A 199 -17.32 -13.83 14.68
C GLN A 199 -17.97 -14.06 16.04
N ASN A 200 -17.17 -14.04 17.12
CA ASN A 200 -17.67 -14.21 18.49
C ASN A 200 -18.38 -12.96 19.01
N SER A 201 -18.02 -11.77 18.53
CA SER A 201 -18.75 -10.52 18.84
C SER A 201 -20.14 -10.53 18.21
N ASN A 202 -20.22 -10.85 16.92
CA ASN A 202 -21.46 -10.87 16.15
C ASN A 202 -22.47 -11.96 16.63
N LYS A 203 -22.01 -12.97 17.35
CA LYS A 203 -22.90 -14.00 17.95
C LYS A 203 -23.52 -13.56 19.28
N LYS A 204 -23.06 -12.47 19.87
CA LYS A 204 -23.52 -11.97 21.18
C LYS A 204 -24.52 -10.82 21.05
N GLU A 205 -24.66 -10.26 19.86
CA GLU A 205 -25.69 -9.31 19.45
C GLU A 205 -26.90 -10.06 18.89
#